data_924bfc69dd225e9cb44c7905d1792aef
#
_entry.id   924bfc69dd225e9cb44c7905d1792aef
#
_cell.length_a   1.000
_cell.length_b   1.000
_cell.length_c   1.000
_cell.angle_alpha   90.00
_cell.angle_beta   90.00
_cell.angle_gamma   90.00
#
_symmetry.space_group_name_H-M   'P 1'
#
loop_
_entity.id
_entity.type
_entity.pdbx_description
1 polymer ?
#
loop_
_entity_poly.entity_id
_entity_poly.type
_entity_poly.pdbx_seq_one_letter_code
_entity_poly.pdbx_strand_id
1 'polypeptide(L)'
;MILKELKIDTWVGDQTNCYIILDEKSKEIMVIDPAGDVDKIVELINILEGKLKYIYLTHCHGDHITGVTELKNRCGGKILIHREDAEGLNDANINLTPYIREERIELEADSRVDDNDLIHLGDLEFKVIHTPGHTKGGTCLYIESEKCLFSGDTLFRGTWGRTDVPTGSIEDIMNSITNKLMKLPGETIVYPGHGLSTRIEDEKPIYLELKPKKY
;
A
#
# COMPACT_ATOMS: atom_id res chain seq x y z
N MET A 1 -13.61 -12.39 5.11
CA MET A 1 -12.65 -11.30 5.41
C MET A 1 -13.35 -10.11 6.05
N ILE A 2 -12.76 -9.47 7.06
CA ILE A 2 -13.21 -8.14 7.55
C ILE A 2 -12.16 -7.11 7.14
N LEU A 3 -12.60 -6.05 6.48
CA LEU A 3 -11.77 -4.91 6.08
C LEU A 3 -12.22 -3.66 6.85
N LYS A 4 -11.28 -2.94 7.45
CA LYS A 4 -11.47 -1.61 8.04
C LYS A 4 -10.51 -0.64 7.38
N GLU A 5 -11.02 0.55 7.07
CA GLU A 5 -10.25 1.68 6.54
C GLU A 5 -10.17 2.76 7.62
N LEU A 6 -8.97 3.25 7.88
CA LEU A 6 -8.72 4.45 8.68
C LEU A 6 -8.12 5.52 7.78
N LYS A 7 -8.65 6.72 7.84
CA LYS A 7 -8.04 7.91 7.23
C LYS A 7 -7.20 8.61 8.28
N ILE A 8 -5.91 8.68 8.00
CA ILE A 8 -4.90 9.21 8.93
C ILE A 8 -4.37 10.51 8.37
N ASP A 9 -4.47 11.59 9.16
CA ASP A 9 -3.91 12.89 8.79
C ASP A 9 -2.38 12.81 8.80
N THR A 10 -1.75 12.97 7.65
CA THR A 10 -0.30 12.86 7.48
C THR A 10 0.37 14.17 7.08
N TRP A 11 -0.25 14.93 6.18
CA TRP A 11 0.17 16.27 5.76
C TRP A 11 -0.91 17.30 6.09
N VAL A 12 -0.56 18.57 6.07
CA VAL A 12 -1.57 19.63 6.18
C VAL A 12 -2.52 19.54 4.99
N GLY A 13 -3.73 19.03 5.24
CA GLY A 13 -4.79 18.90 4.24
C GLY A 13 -4.78 17.62 3.41
N ASP A 14 -3.94 16.64 3.75
CA ASP A 14 -3.92 15.32 3.11
C ASP A 14 -4.07 14.18 4.11
N GLN A 15 -4.65 13.07 3.67
CA GLN A 15 -4.93 11.88 4.47
C GLN A 15 -4.44 10.63 3.75
N THR A 16 -3.72 9.78 4.48
CA THR A 16 -3.35 8.45 4.01
C THR A 16 -4.36 7.41 4.49
N ASN A 17 -4.76 6.53 3.61
CA ASN A 17 -5.64 5.40 3.92
C ASN A 17 -4.81 4.23 4.48
N CYS A 18 -5.05 3.90 5.75
CA CYS A 18 -4.51 2.71 6.40
C CYS A 18 -5.58 1.62 6.39
N TYR A 19 -5.21 0.41 5.99
CA TYR A 19 -6.17 -0.71 5.92
C TYR A 19 -5.83 -1.78 6.95
N ILE A 20 -6.84 -2.22 7.70
CA ILE A 20 -6.74 -3.32 8.67
C ILE A 20 -7.59 -4.48 8.13
N ILE A 21 -6.96 -5.61 7.87
CA ILE A 21 -7.59 -6.79 7.27
C ILE A 21 -7.49 -7.94 8.25
N LEU A 22 -8.64 -8.52 8.61
CA LEU A 22 -8.76 -9.71 9.46
C LEU A 22 -9.20 -10.91 8.63
N ASP A 23 -8.48 -12.01 8.72
CA ASP A 23 -9.04 -13.32 8.41
C ASP A 23 -9.86 -13.82 9.60
N GLU A 24 -11.16 -13.98 9.41
CA GLU A 24 -12.10 -14.29 10.50
C GLU A 24 -11.87 -15.66 11.13
N LYS A 25 -11.31 -16.59 10.36
CA LYS A 25 -11.10 -17.97 10.80
C LYS A 25 -9.84 -18.14 11.64
N SER A 26 -8.73 -17.62 11.16
CA SER A 26 -7.44 -17.69 11.87
C SER A 26 -7.25 -16.59 12.92
N LYS A 27 -8.07 -15.53 12.87
CA LYS A 27 -7.91 -14.30 13.66
C LYS A 27 -6.58 -13.59 13.42
N GLU A 28 -5.92 -13.86 12.30
CA GLU A 28 -4.72 -13.15 11.89
C GLU A 28 -5.09 -11.81 11.25
N ILE A 29 -4.31 -10.77 11.57
CA ILE A 29 -4.48 -9.41 11.04
C ILE A 29 -3.27 -9.02 10.21
N MET A 30 -3.53 -8.35 9.09
CA MET A 30 -2.56 -7.54 8.34
C MET A 30 -2.98 -6.07 8.43
N VAL A 31 -2.01 -5.19 8.72
CA VAL A 31 -2.17 -3.74 8.59
C VAL A 31 -1.35 -3.28 7.40
N ILE A 32 -1.98 -2.54 6.48
CA ILE A 32 -1.34 -1.97 5.30
C ILE A 32 -1.18 -0.47 5.55
N ASP A 33 0.04 0.04 5.38
CA ASP A 33 0.43 1.45 5.46
C ASP A 33 -0.04 2.14 6.76
N PRO A 34 0.51 1.76 7.93
CA PRO A 34 0.18 2.42 9.20
C PRO A 34 0.83 3.80 9.28
N ALA A 35 0.19 4.77 8.70
CA ALA A 35 0.65 6.15 8.50
C ALA A 35 0.68 7.01 9.79
N GLY A 36 0.15 6.53 10.90
CA GLY A 36 0.05 7.23 12.19
C GLY A 36 -1.19 6.79 12.95
N ASP A 37 -1.66 7.62 13.92
CA ASP A 37 -2.85 7.33 14.74
C ASP A 37 -2.86 5.90 15.32
N VAL A 38 -1.70 5.43 15.79
CA VAL A 38 -1.48 4.04 16.22
C VAL A 38 -2.47 3.62 17.30
N ASP A 39 -2.92 4.54 18.15
CA ASP A 39 -3.95 4.25 19.15
C ASP A 39 -5.23 3.72 18.51
N LYS A 40 -5.71 4.35 17.43
CA LYS A 40 -6.92 3.89 16.71
C LYS A 40 -6.70 2.54 16.02
N ILE A 41 -5.50 2.30 15.47
CA ILE A 41 -5.16 1.00 14.86
C ILE A 41 -5.19 -0.09 15.91
N VAL A 42 -4.56 0.13 17.08
CA VAL A 42 -4.54 -0.83 18.20
C VAL A 42 -5.94 -1.06 18.77
N GLU A 43 -6.76 -0.02 18.90
CA GLU A 43 -8.15 -0.16 19.31
C GLU A 43 -8.94 -1.05 18.36
N LEU A 44 -8.80 -0.87 17.03
CA LEU A 44 -9.46 -1.73 16.05
C LEU A 44 -8.95 -3.17 16.09
N ILE A 45 -7.65 -3.40 16.26
CA ILE A 45 -7.08 -4.75 16.44
C ILE A 45 -7.74 -5.44 17.63
N ASN A 46 -7.90 -4.73 18.76
CA ASN A 46 -8.52 -5.25 19.96
C ASN A 46 -10.02 -5.51 19.77
N ILE A 47 -10.76 -4.60 19.12
CA ILE A 47 -12.20 -4.77 18.80
C ILE A 47 -12.42 -5.98 17.89
N LEU A 48 -11.50 -6.22 16.94
CA LEU A 48 -11.57 -7.36 16.03
C LEU A 48 -11.14 -8.68 16.70
N GLU A 49 -10.62 -8.63 17.93
CA GLU A 49 -10.11 -9.80 18.68
C GLU A 49 -9.10 -10.62 17.84
N GLY A 50 -8.26 -9.91 17.06
CA GLY A 50 -7.30 -10.51 16.17
C GLY A 50 -5.86 -10.33 16.64
N LYS A 51 -4.93 -11.05 16.00
CA LYS A 51 -3.50 -10.97 16.25
C LYS A 51 -2.79 -10.39 15.04
N LEU A 52 -2.05 -9.30 15.22
CA LEU A 52 -1.25 -8.71 14.15
C LEU A 52 -0.14 -9.68 13.72
N LYS A 53 -0.20 -10.11 12.47
CA LYS A 53 0.78 -10.99 11.84
C LYS A 53 1.73 -10.22 10.95
N TYR A 54 1.18 -9.31 10.13
CA TYR A 54 1.93 -8.54 9.15
C TYR A 54 1.62 -7.05 9.22
N ILE A 55 2.66 -6.25 9.05
CA ILE A 55 2.62 -4.83 8.69
C ILE A 55 3.16 -4.77 7.27
N TYR A 56 2.29 -4.52 6.29
CA TYR A 56 2.67 -4.43 4.89
C TYR A 56 2.81 -2.99 4.47
N LEU A 57 3.91 -2.67 3.79
CA LEU A 57 4.19 -1.34 3.25
C LEU A 57 4.10 -1.42 1.73
N THR A 58 3.18 -0.66 1.15
CA THR A 58 3.02 -0.59 -0.31
C THR A 58 4.24 0.05 -0.96
N HIS A 59 4.86 1.00 -0.26
CA HIS A 59 6.10 1.67 -0.64
C HIS A 59 6.75 2.33 0.60
N CYS A 60 7.89 3.01 0.43
CA CYS A 60 8.69 3.49 1.54
C CYS A 60 8.44 4.93 1.99
N HIS A 61 7.49 5.69 1.41
CA HIS A 61 7.31 7.09 1.78
C HIS A 61 6.78 7.28 3.20
N GLY A 62 7.18 8.39 3.80
CA GLY A 62 6.98 8.67 5.21
C GLY A 62 5.52 8.74 5.63
N ASP A 63 4.65 9.28 4.80
CA ASP A 63 3.22 9.36 5.03
C ASP A 63 2.51 7.99 5.05
N HIS A 64 3.21 6.91 4.71
CA HIS A 64 2.73 5.52 4.84
C HIS A 64 3.39 4.76 6.00
N ILE A 65 4.54 5.22 6.51
CA ILE A 65 5.36 4.44 7.43
C ILE A 65 5.50 5.02 8.85
N THR A 66 4.99 6.24 9.11
CA THR A 66 5.25 6.95 10.39
C THR A 66 4.73 6.21 11.64
N GLY A 67 3.71 5.37 11.53
CA GLY A 67 3.18 4.57 12.64
C GLY A 67 3.82 3.19 12.83
N VAL A 68 4.69 2.76 11.90
CA VAL A 68 5.20 1.38 11.85
C VAL A 68 5.93 0.96 13.11
N THR A 69 6.90 1.77 13.58
CA THR A 69 7.72 1.46 14.76
C THR A 69 6.86 1.29 16.00
N GLU A 70 5.96 2.24 16.24
CA GLU A 70 5.07 2.20 17.40
C GLU A 70 4.11 1.00 17.33
N LEU A 71 3.49 0.77 16.17
CA LEU A 71 2.57 -0.35 15.97
C LEU A 71 3.26 -1.69 16.22
N LYS A 72 4.48 -1.87 15.65
CA LYS A 72 5.28 -3.09 15.86
C LYS A 72 5.65 -3.29 17.34
N ASN A 73 6.03 -2.22 18.03
CA ASN A 73 6.39 -2.30 19.45
C ASN A 73 5.20 -2.70 20.33
N ARG A 74 3.98 -2.27 19.97
CA ARG A 74 2.76 -2.52 20.77
C ARG A 74 2.09 -3.85 20.45
N CYS A 75 2.07 -4.25 19.17
CA CYS A 75 1.28 -5.39 18.69
C CYS A 75 2.13 -6.50 18.07
N GLY A 76 3.43 -6.27 17.88
CA GLY A 76 4.28 -7.19 17.13
C GLY A 76 4.01 -7.13 15.62
N GLY A 77 4.08 -8.28 14.96
CA GLY A 77 3.92 -8.39 13.52
C GLY A 77 5.24 -8.26 12.77
N LYS A 78 5.27 -8.81 11.53
CA LYS A 78 6.44 -8.71 10.65
C LYS A 78 6.24 -7.60 9.63
N ILE A 79 7.23 -6.74 9.47
CA ILE A 79 7.25 -5.69 8.44
C ILE A 79 7.66 -6.31 7.12
N LEU A 80 6.81 -6.14 6.10
CA LEU A 80 7.01 -6.58 4.72
C LEU A 80 7.03 -5.38 3.79
N ILE A 81 7.99 -5.34 2.87
CA ILE A 81 8.09 -4.34 1.80
C ILE A 81 8.77 -4.95 0.59
N HIS A 82 8.54 -4.40 -0.59
CA HIS A 82 9.26 -4.81 -1.79
C HIS A 82 10.76 -4.53 -1.68
N ARG A 83 11.60 -5.45 -2.23
CA ARG A 83 13.07 -5.35 -2.11
C ARG A 83 13.65 -4.02 -2.60
N GLU A 84 13.08 -3.46 -3.67
CA GLU A 84 13.55 -2.22 -4.26
C GLU A 84 13.31 -0.98 -3.37
N ASP A 85 12.31 -1.01 -2.48
CA ASP A 85 12.01 0.07 -1.54
C ASP A 85 12.59 -0.17 -0.13
N ALA A 86 13.13 -1.37 0.14
CA ALA A 86 13.62 -1.71 1.47
C ALA A 86 14.76 -0.79 1.95
N GLU A 87 15.64 -0.36 1.04
CA GLU A 87 16.72 0.59 1.36
C GLU A 87 16.18 2.00 1.63
N GLY A 88 15.07 2.37 0.96
CA GLY A 88 14.42 3.66 1.17
C GLY A 88 13.90 3.86 2.60
N LEU A 89 13.57 2.78 3.32
CA LEU A 89 13.13 2.87 4.71
C LEU A 89 14.21 3.49 5.63
N ASN A 90 15.48 3.36 5.29
CA ASN A 90 16.62 3.91 6.04
C ASN A 90 17.21 5.17 5.42
N ASP A 91 16.64 5.69 4.33
CA ASP A 91 17.11 6.91 3.70
C ASP A 91 16.03 7.99 3.70
N ALA A 92 16.21 8.97 4.59
CA ALA A 92 15.27 10.08 4.76
C ALA A 92 15.11 10.96 3.50
N ASN A 93 16.07 10.92 2.56
CA ASN A 93 15.94 11.62 1.28
C ASN A 93 15.04 10.84 0.31
N ILE A 94 14.94 9.53 0.46
CA ILE A 94 14.07 8.66 -0.35
C ILE A 94 12.68 8.58 0.29
N ASN A 95 12.60 8.30 1.59
CA ASN A 95 11.31 8.13 2.27
C ASN A 95 10.60 9.46 2.59
N LEU A 96 11.27 10.60 2.44
CA LEU A 96 10.70 11.94 2.61
C LEU A 96 10.15 12.24 4.02
N THR A 97 10.48 11.45 5.04
CA THR A 97 9.98 11.65 6.41
C THR A 97 10.27 13.04 7.00
N PRO A 98 11.42 13.70 6.72
CA PRO A 98 11.66 15.05 7.23
C PRO A 98 10.70 16.13 6.69
N TYR A 99 10.02 15.85 5.58
CA TYR A 99 9.03 16.76 4.99
C TYR A 99 7.62 16.55 5.56
N ILE A 100 7.39 15.40 6.26
CA ILE A 100 6.09 15.01 6.81
C ILE A 100 6.02 15.28 8.30
N ARG A 101 7.09 14.92 8.99
CA ARG A 101 7.32 15.19 10.42
C ARG A 101 8.75 15.68 10.58
N GLU A 102 9.03 16.45 11.62
CA GLU A 102 10.40 16.95 11.91
C GLU A 102 11.39 15.81 12.23
N GLU A 103 10.91 14.60 12.47
CA GLU A 103 11.71 13.43 12.83
C GLU A 103 12.05 12.57 11.61
N ARG A 104 13.29 12.11 11.55
CA ARG A 104 13.71 11.07 10.61
C ARG A 104 13.24 9.72 11.10
N ILE A 105 12.64 8.94 10.22
CA ILE A 105 12.27 7.57 10.49
C ILE A 105 13.24 6.67 9.74
N GLU A 106 13.86 5.77 10.49
CA GLU A 106 14.73 4.72 9.97
C GLU A 106 14.14 3.38 10.41
N LEU A 107 13.80 2.54 9.43
CA LEU A 107 13.14 1.25 9.64
C LEU A 107 13.91 0.15 8.92
N GLU A 108 13.86 -1.05 9.49
CA GLU A 108 14.27 -2.27 8.78
C GLU A 108 13.08 -3.18 8.57
N ALA A 109 12.93 -3.69 7.34
CA ALA A 109 11.93 -4.70 7.04
C ALA A 109 12.38 -6.07 7.57
N ASP A 110 11.43 -6.81 8.19
CA ASP A 110 11.69 -8.19 8.62
C ASP A 110 11.79 -9.15 7.44
N SER A 111 11.11 -8.84 6.33
CA SER A 111 11.16 -9.62 5.09
C SER A 111 10.95 -8.73 3.88
N ARG A 112 11.62 -9.08 2.79
CA ARG A 112 11.48 -8.43 1.48
C ARG A 112 10.63 -9.32 0.59
N VAL A 113 9.74 -8.70 -0.19
CA VAL A 113 8.87 -9.40 -1.15
C VAL A 113 9.23 -9.03 -2.59
N ASP A 114 8.81 -9.87 -3.52
CA ASP A 114 9.02 -9.73 -4.96
C ASP A 114 7.70 -9.78 -5.73
N ASP A 115 7.77 -9.42 -7.02
CA ASP A 115 6.62 -9.56 -7.93
C ASP A 115 6.13 -11.01 -8.00
N ASN A 116 4.82 -11.19 -7.89
CA ASN A 116 4.12 -12.48 -7.83
C ASN A 116 4.31 -13.31 -6.56
N ASP A 117 4.97 -12.81 -5.52
CA ASP A 117 4.97 -13.47 -4.22
C ASP A 117 3.55 -13.59 -3.67
N LEU A 118 3.30 -14.68 -2.94
CA LEU A 118 2.03 -14.95 -2.27
C LEU A 118 2.21 -14.82 -0.76
N ILE A 119 1.42 -13.94 -0.14
CA ILE A 119 1.41 -13.74 1.31
C ILE A 119 0.10 -14.33 1.85
N HIS A 120 0.21 -15.23 2.82
CA HIS A 120 -0.94 -15.88 3.43
C HIS A 120 -1.28 -15.28 4.79
N LEU A 121 -2.54 -14.84 4.91
CA LEU A 121 -3.16 -14.42 6.16
C LEU A 121 -4.34 -15.34 6.45
N GLY A 122 -4.11 -16.38 7.23
CA GLY A 122 -5.10 -17.46 7.37
C GLY A 122 -5.42 -18.09 6.01
N ASP A 123 -6.71 -18.06 5.64
CA ASP A 123 -7.19 -18.57 4.35
C ASP A 123 -7.13 -17.51 3.22
N LEU A 124 -6.80 -16.26 3.54
CA LEU A 124 -6.63 -15.20 2.54
C LEU A 124 -5.25 -15.28 1.88
N GLU A 125 -5.23 -15.19 0.55
CA GLU A 125 -4.02 -15.14 -0.25
C GLU A 125 -3.90 -13.76 -0.91
N PHE A 126 -2.80 -13.09 -0.61
CA PHE A 126 -2.45 -11.79 -1.19
C PHE A 126 -1.34 -11.98 -2.20
N LYS A 127 -1.63 -11.67 -3.47
CA LYS A 127 -0.62 -11.64 -4.52
C LYS A 127 0.04 -10.27 -4.57
N VAL A 128 1.36 -10.24 -4.46
CA VAL A 128 2.16 -9.02 -4.67
C VAL A 128 2.23 -8.74 -6.17
N ILE A 129 1.86 -7.52 -6.57
CA ILE A 129 2.03 -7.00 -7.93
C ILE A 129 3.02 -5.85 -7.83
N HIS A 130 4.23 -6.02 -8.32
CA HIS A 130 5.22 -4.93 -8.39
C HIS A 130 4.76 -3.89 -9.42
N THR A 131 4.57 -2.66 -8.95
CA THR A 131 4.05 -1.54 -9.74
C THR A 131 4.94 -0.31 -9.58
N PRO A 132 6.18 -0.37 -10.13
CA PRO A 132 7.10 0.77 -10.03
C PRO A 132 6.54 2.00 -10.72
N GLY A 133 7.01 3.17 -10.26
CA GLY A 133 6.73 4.46 -10.89
C GLY A 133 6.44 5.59 -9.94
N HIS A 134 5.68 5.40 -8.85
CA HIS A 134 5.65 6.35 -7.74
C HIS A 134 6.94 6.23 -6.91
N THR A 135 7.30 5.01 -6.54
CA THR A 135 8.65 4.62 -6.14
C THR A 135 9.14 3.46 -7.01
N LYS A 136 10.42 3.15 -6.96
CA LYS A 136 10.99 2.01 -7.70
C LYS A 136 10.49 0.66 -7.19
N GLY A 137 10.14 0.57 -5.90
CA GLY A 137 9.65 -0.65 -5.24
C GLY A 137 8.16 -0.61 -4.91
N GLY A 138 7.40 0.34 -5.47
CA GLY A 138 5.96 0.41 -5.26
C GLY A 138 5.25 -0.89 -5.62
N THR A 139 4.30 -1.32 -4.79
CA THR A 139 3.53 -2.55 -5.00
C THR A 139 2.05 -2.35 -4.75
N CYS A 140 1.27 -3.19 -5.41
CA CYS A 140 -0.12 -3.42 -5.07
C CYS A 140 -0.28 -4.82 -4.46
N LEU A 141 -1.23 -4.98 -3.52
CA LEU A 141 -1.66 -6.28 -3.02
C LEU A 141 -3.02 -6.65 -3.61
N TYR A 142 -3.12 -7.79 -4.25
CA TYR A 142 -4.35 -8.28 -4.87
C TYR A 142 -4.86 -9.54 -4.16
N ILE A 143 -6.14 -9.54 -3.76
CA ILE A 143 -6.86 -10.70 -3.23
C ILE A 143 -7.90 -11.10 -4.26
N GLU A 144 -7.61 -12.15 -5.02
CA GLU A 144 -8.49 -12.60 -6.12
C GLU A 144 -9.85 -13.07 -5.59
N SER A 145 -9.88 -13.85 -4.51
CA SER A 145 -11.10 -14.37 -3.91
C SER A 145 -12.08 -13.28 -3.44
N GLU A 146 -11.55 -12.14 -3.02
CA GLU A 146 -12.33 -10.99 -2.51
C GLU A 146 -12.48 -9.88 -3.56
N LYS A 147 -11.83 -10.01 -4.72
CA LYS A 147 -11.80 -9.01 -5.79
C LYS A 147 -11.36 -7.62 -5.29
N CYS A 148 -10.33 -7.59 -4.47
CA CYS A 148 -9.80 -6.41 -3.81
C CYS A 148 -8.36 -6.16 -4.22
N LEU A 149 -8.02 -4.90 -4.53
CA LEU A 149 -6.68 -4.43 -4.84
C LEU A 149 -6.32 -3.26 -3.92
N PHE A 150 -5.30 -3.41 -3.09
CA PHE A 150 -4.71 -2.31 -2.32
C PHE A 150 -3.58 -1.75 -3.17
N SER A 151 -3.79 -0.55 -3.73
CA SER A 151 -2.92 -0.01 -4.78
C SER A 151 -1.81 0.91 -4.27
N GLY A 152 -1.78 1.22 -2.98
CA GLY A 152 -0.88 2.26 -2.47
C GLY A 152 -0.98 3.51 -3.36
N ASP A 153 0.15 4.07 -3.73
CA ASP A 153 0.23 5.27 -4.56
C ASP A 153 0.46 4.97 -6.05
N THR A 154 0.04 3.79 -6.51
CA THR A 154 0.08 3.47 -7.94
C THR A 154 -1.14 4.00 -8.67
N LEU A 155 -2.35 3.63 -8.23
CA LEU A 155 -3.61 3.96 -8.90
C LEU A 155 -4.59 4.58 -7.91
N PHE A 156 -5.05 5.79 -8.20
CA PHE A 156 -6.11 6.51 -7.50
C PHE A 156 -7.36 6.59 -8.36
N ARG A 157 -8.45 7.03 -7.78
CA ARG A 157 -9.68 7.30 -8.52
C ARG A 157 -9.48 8.46 -9.49
N GLY A 158 -9.44 8.15 -10.78
CA GLY A 158 -9.29 9.12 -11.87
C GLY A 158 -7.88 9.67 -12.07
N THR A 159 -6.87 9.18 -11.32
CA THR A 159 -5.48 9.65 -11.40
C THR A 159 -4.50 8.60 -10.86
N TRP A 160 -3.23 8.97 -10.72
CA TRP A 160 -2.15 8.13 -10.20
C TRP A 160 -1.23 8.92 -9.27
N GLY A 161 -0.39 8.21 -8.51
CA GLY A 161 0.61 8.80 -7.63
C GLY A 161 1.63 9.63 -8.39
N ARG A 162 2.11 10.72 -7.77
CA ARG A 162 3.12 11.59 -8.37
C ARG A 162 4.40 10.82 -8.67
N THR A 163 5.13 11.28 -9.69
CA THR A 163 6.37 10.63 -10.16
C THR A 163 7.58 11.57 -10.16
N ASP A 164 7.39 12.77 -9.64
CA ASP A 164 8.43 13.81 -9.48
C ASP A 164 9.11 13.76 -8.10
N VAL A 165 9.08 12.60 -7.47
CA VAL A 165 9.71 12.27 -6.18
C VAL A 165 10.94 11.38 -6.41
N PRO A 166 11.83 11.20 -5.39
CA PRO A 166 12.96 10.29 -5.50
C PRO A 166 12.54 8.90 -5.95
N THR A 167 13.27 8.35 -6.92
CA THR A 167 12.98 7.06 -7.58
C THR A 167 11.71 7.00 -8.44
N GLY A 168 10.99 8.12 -8.60
CA GLY A 168 9.78 8.20 -9.42
C GLY A 168 10.05 8.13 -10.92
N SER A 169 9.10 7.56 -11.68
CA SER A 169 9.16 7.40 -13.14
C SER A 169 7.76 7.40 -13.74
N ILE A 170 7.47 8.38 -14.60
CA ILE A 170 6.18 8.45 -15.28
C ILE A 170 5.98 7.29 -16.27
N GLU A 171 7.05 6.85 -16.93
CA GLU A 171 7.01 5.73 -17.86
C GLU A 171 6.64 4.44 -17.13
N ASP A 172 7.29 4.19 -15.98
CA ASP A 172 7.07 2.99 -15.20
C ASP A 172 5.66 2.94 -14.60
N ILE A 173 5.15 4.06 -14.05
CA ILE A 173 3.79 4.06 -13.47
C ILE A 173 2.73 3.83 -14.54
N MET A 174 2.89 4.45 -15.72
CA MET A 174 1.99 4.21 -16.84
C MET A 174 2.05 2.75 -17.31
N ASN A 175 3.23 2.16 -17.40
CA ASN A 175 3.40 0.74 -17.72
C ASN A 175 2.77 -0.16 -16.64
N SER A 176 2.98 0.13 -15.37
CA SER A 176 2.39 -0.58 -14.23
C SER A 176 0.86 -0.58 -14.29
N ILE A 177 0.26 0.58 -14.49
CA ILE A 177 -1.19 0.71 -14.58
C ILE A 177 -1.73 0.01 -15.83
N THR A 178 -1.22 0.35 -17.03
CA THR A 178 -1.82 -0.12 -18.29
C THR A 178 -1.56 -1.59 -18.57
N ASN A 179 -0.38 -2.11 -18.21
CA ASN A 179 0.02 -3.46 -18.58
C ASN A 179 -0.12 -4.49 -17.45
N LYS A 180 -0.33 -4.04 -16.19
CA LYS A 180 -0.59 -4.93 -15.07
C LYS A 180 -1.99 -4.71 -14.50
N LEU A 181 -2.31 -3.51 -13.97
CA LEU A 181 -3.56 -3.30 -13.23
C LEU A 181 -4.80 -3.32 -14.15
N MET A 182 -4.73 -2.73 -15.34
CA MET A 182 -5.87 -2.75 -16.27
C MET A 182 -6.18 -4.13 -16.85
N LYS A 183 -5.36 -5.15 -16.56
CA LYS A 183 -5.64 -6.56 -16.92
C LYS A 183 -6.44 -7.30 -15.85
N LEU A 184 -6.57 -6.74 -14.65
CA LEU A 184 -7.40 -7.32 -13.60
C LEU A 184 -8.88 -7.30 -13.99
N PRO A 185 -9.71 -8.18 -13.40
CA PRO A 185 -11.15 -8.19 -13.58
C PRO A 185 -11.76 -6.81 -13.34
N GLY A 186 -12.71 -6.40 -14.18
CA GLY A 186 -13.31 -5.05 -14.10
C GLY A 186 -13.96 -4.73 -12.76
N GLU A 187 -14.59 -5.73 -12.14
CA GLU A 187 -15.26 -5.62 -10.86
C GLU A 187 -14.32 -5.50 -9.65
N THR A 188 -12.98 -5.62 -9.86
CA THR A 188 -12.00 -5.47 -8.76
C THR A 188 -12.11 -4.08 -8.14
N ILE A 189 -12.36 -4.05 -6.82
CA ILE A 189 -12.38 -2.80 -6.04
C ILE A 189 -10.94 -2.40 -5.73
N VAL A 190 -10.61 -1.15 -6.03
CA VAL A 190 -9.29 -0.55 -5.75
C VAL A 190 -9.37 0.28 -4.49
N TYR A 191 -8.53 -0.03 -3.51
CA TYR A 191 -8.33 0.65 -2.25
C TYR A 191 -6.99 1.39 -2.31
N PRO A 192 -6.99 2.71 -2.61
CA PRO A 192 -5.75 3.47 -2.84
C PRO A 192 -5.09 3.93 -1.54
N GLY A 193 -3.84 4.38 -1.61
CA GLY A 193 -3.16 5.05 -0.50
C GLY A 193 -3.79 6.37 -0.10
N HIS A 194 -4.38 7.09 -1.08
CA HIS A 194 -5.06 8.36 -0.85
C HIS A 194 -6.41 8.44 -1.56
N GLY A 195 -7.33 9.22 -0.97
CA GLY A 195 -8.62 9.53 -1.58
C GLY A 195 -9.66 8.40 -1.46
N LEU A 196 -10.54 8.29 -2.43
CA LEU A 196 -11.66 7.36 -2.42
C LEU A 196 -11.34 6.09 -3.21
N SER A 197 -11.97 4.98 -2.82
CA SER A 197 -11.95 3.73 -3.59
C SER A 197 -12.57 3.92 -4.98
N THR A 198 -12.17 3.06 -5.91
CA THR A 198 -12.68 2.99 -7.28
C THR A 198 -12.78 1.53 -7.73
N ARG A 199 -13.04 1.29 -9.02
CA ARG A 199 -13.03 -0.03 -9.64
C ARG A 199 -12.15 -0.03 -10.87
N ILE A 200 -11.58 -1.16 -11.19
CA ILE A 200 -10.76 -1.30 -12.40
C ILE A 200 -11.55 -0.94 -13.66
N GLU A 201 -12.83 -1.30 -13.76
CA GLU A 201 -13.69 -0.97 -14.93
C GLU A 201 -13.94 0.53 -15.10
N ASP A 202 -14.02 1.28 -13.99
CA ASP A 202 -14.22 2.74 -14.00
C ASP A 202 -12.95 3.46 -14.46
N GLU A 203 -11.77 2.90 -14.17
CA GLU A 203 -10.47 3.48 -14.52
C GLU A 203 -9.99 3.10 -15.93
N LYS A 204 -10.38 1.92 -16.45
CA LYS A 204 -9.97 1.42 -17.77
C LYS A 204 -10.12 2.43 -18.92
N PRO A 205 -11.24 3.16 -19.06
CA PRO A 205 -11.41 4.12 -20.17
C PRO A 205 -10.32 5.20 -20.17
N ILE A 206 -9.94 5.71 -18.99
CA ILE A 206 -8.93 6.76 -18.82
C ILE A 206 -7.57 6.28 -19.35
N TYR A 207 -7.14 5.09 -18.95
CA TYR A 207 -5.80 4.57 -19.24
C TYR A 207 -5.69 3.89 -20.61
N LEU A 208 -6.80 3.38 -21.18
CA LEU A 208 -6.79 2.80 -22.52
C LEU A 208 -6.73 3.87 -23.62
N GLU A 209 -7.25 5.07 -23.37
CA GLU A 209 -7.14 6.21 -24.30
C GLU A 209 -5.74 6.83 -24.30
N LEU A 210 -4.99 6.70 -23.18
CA LEU A 210 -3.63 7.21 -23.03
C LEU A 210 -2.56 6.35 -23.73
N LYS A 211 -2.91 5.17 -24.27
CA LYS A 211 -1.94 4.36 -25.02
C LYS A 211 -1.48 5.16 -26.24
N PRO A 212 -0.17 5.37 -26.43
CA PRO A 212 0.33 5.99 -27.65
C PRO A 212 -0.18 5.18 -28.84
N LYS A 213 -0.90 5.83 -29.74
CA LYS A 213 -1.28 5.22 -31.04
C LYS A 213 0.02 4.75 -31.67
N LYS A 214 0.17 3.44 -31.86
CA LYS A 214 1.27 2.91 -32.66
C LYS A 214 1.07 3.48 -34.08
N TYR A 215 1.95 4.40 -34.46
CA TYR A 215 2.11 4.84 -35.82
C TYR A 215 2.88 3.79 -36.61
#